data_25dbeffd55f19bd3a4278e94e63e1f1e
#
_entry.id   25dbeffd55f19bd3a4278e94e63e1f1e
#
_cell.length_a   1.000
_cell.length_b   1.000
_cell.length_c   1.000
_cell.angle_alpha   90.00
_cell.angle_beta   90.00
_cell.angle_gamma   90.00
#
_symmetry.space_group_name_H-M   'P 1'
#
loop_
_entity.id
_entity.type
_entity.pdbx_description
1 polymer ?
#
loop_
_entity_poly.entity_id
_entity_poly.type
_entity_poly.pdbx_seq_one_letter_code
_entity_poly.pdbx_strand_id
1 'polypeptide(L)'
;MPRASCRRLSSHPDTAADSALSIIVCPLLRGRIPCIVDEVTTLITPGKSVDVIVTEYGVAVNPNRPELAERLSKAGVKVVDIKTLRDKASSIIGTPDKLPFGDKTVGVVMNRDGSVMDVIKSIGEY
;
A
#
# COMPACT_ATOMS: atom_id res chain seq x y z
N MET A 1 11.36 -6.63 9.04
CA MET A 1 9.99 -7.17 8.94
C MET A 1 9.31 -6.58 7.73
N PRO A 2 8.74 -7.39 6.86
CA PRO A 2 7.94 -6.85 5.78
C PRO A 2 6.76 -6.05 6.39
N ARG A 3 6.57 -4.84 5.91
CA ARG A 3 5.45 -3.99 6.33
C ARG A 3 4.30 -4.23 5.35
N ALA A 4 3.14 -4.55 5.88
CA ALA A 4 1.94 -4.63 5.04
C ALA A 4 1.74 -3.32 4.28
N SER A 5 1.40 -3.40 3.02
CA SER A 5 1.26 -2.25 2.14
C SER A 5 0.10 -2.44 1.15
N CYS A 6 -0.37 -1.33 0.61
CA CYS A 6 -1.45 -1.34 -0.36
C CYS A 6 -0.90 -1.38 -1.79
N ARG A 7 -1.41 -2.30 -2.61
CA ARG A 7 -1.03 -2.42 -4.02
C ARG A 7 -1.51 -1.28 -4.91
N ARG A 8 -2.45 -0.48 -4.41
CA ARG A 8 -3.13 0.52 -5.24
C ARG A 8 -2.69 1.95 -4.94
N LEU A 9 -1.38 2.16 -4.93
CA LEU A 9 -0.79 3.48 -4.74
C LEU A 9 -0.32 4.05 -6.09
N SER A 10 -1.22 4.10 -7.08
CA SER A 10 -0.80 4.33 -8.46
C SER A 10 -0.89 5.76 -8.95
N SER A 11 -1.53 6.66 -8.21
CA SER A 11 -1.70 8.02 -8.72
C SER A 11 -1.22 9.05 -7.72
N HIS A 12 -0.34 9.93 -8.19
CA HIS A 12 0.09 11.15 -7.51
C HIS A 12 0.91 10.98 -6.22
N PRO A 13 2.04 10.23 -6.23
CA PRO A 13 2.91 10.15 -5.06
C PRO A 13 3.41 11.51 -4.59
N ASP A 14 3.66 12.45 -5.51
CA ASP A 14 4.10 13.80 -5.17
C ASP A 14 2.98 14.60 -4.49
N THR A 15 1.74 14.45 -4.95
CA THR A 15 0.58 15.06 -4.31
C THR A 15 0.37 14.51 -2.89
N ALA A 16 0.51 13.21 -2.71
CA ALA A 16 0.43 12.59 -1.38
C ALA A 16 1.51 13.12 -0.44
N ALA A 17 2.73 13.31 -0.94
CA ALA A 17 3.86 13.81 -0.16
C ALA A 17 3.65 15.25 0.34
N ASP A 18 2.97 16.08 -0.45
CA ASP A 18 2.75 17.50 -0.14
C ASP A 18 1.41 17.79 0.53
N SER A 19 0.52 16.79 0.63
CA SER A 19 -0.78 16.97 1.24
C SER A 19 -0.70 16.98 2.77
N ALA A 20 -1.53 17.81 3.40
CA ALA A 20 -1.71 17.79 4.85
C ALA A 20 -2.33 16.47 5.33
N LEU A 21 -3.13 15.83 4.48
CA LEU A 21 -3.77 14.54 4.73
C LEU A 21 -3.87 13.76 3.42
N SER A 22 -3.34 12.56 3.39
CA SER A 22 -3.40 11.63 2.27
C SER A 22 -4.24 10.42 2.62
N ILE A 23 -5.37 10.27 1.93
CA ILE A 23 -6.32 9.18 2.14
C ILE A 23 -6.43 8.33 0.88
N ILE A 24 -6.25 7.03 1.02
CA ILE A 24 -6.45 6.06 -0.05
C ILE A 24 -7.70 5.24 0.25
N VAL A 25 -8.63 5.21 -0.70
CA VAL A 25 -9.82 4.38 -0.64
C VAL A 25 -9.66 3.23 -1.61
N CYS A 26 -9.73 2.01 -1.11
CA CYS A 26 -9.64 0.82 -1.94
C CYS A 26 -10.47 -0.33 -1.33
N PRO A 27 -11.00 -1.24 -2.16
CA PRO A 27 -11.57 -2.48 -1.63
C PRO A 27 -10.47 -3.35 -1.03
N LEU A 28 -10.82 -4.22 -0.09
CA LEU A 28 -9.86 -5.20 0.45
C LEU A 28 -9.40 -6.18 -0.64
N LEU A 29 -10.33 -6.60 -1.47
CA LEU A 29 -10.10 -7.53 -2.58
C LEU A 29 -10.61 -6.93 -3.89
N ARG A 30 -9.87 -7.16 -4.94
CA ARG A 30 -10.26 -6.84 -6.31
C ARG A 30 -10.39 -8.14 -7.11
N GLY A 31 -11.58 -8.72 -7.09
CA GLY A 31 -11.77 -10.10 -7.54
C GLY A 31 -10.98 -11.06 -6.63
N ARG A 32 -10.04 -11.79 -7.21
CA ARG A 32 -9.14 -12.69 -6.47
C ARG A 32 -7.77 -12.06 -6.13
N ILE A 33 -7.63 -10.77 -6.31
CA ILE A 33 -6.38 -10.06 -6.06
C ILE A 33 -6.51 -9.24 -4.78
N PRO A 34 -5.69 -9.47 -3.75
CA PRO A 34 -5.71 -8.66 -2.54
C PRO A 34 -5.13 -7.27 -2.82
N CYS A 35 -5.79 -6.24 -2.32
CA CYS A 35 -5.27 -4.87 -2.38
C CYS A 35 -4.27 -4.58 -1.27
N ILE A 36 -4.40 -5.25 -0.13
CA ILE A 36 -3.47 -5.15 0.99
C ILE A 36 -2.61 -6.41 1.02
N VAL A 37 -1.30 -6.24 0.95
CA VAL A 37 -0.30 -7.32 0.86
C VAL A 37 0.84 -7.09 1.83
N ASP A 38 1.65 -8.11 2.09
CA ASP A 38 2.84 -7.99 2.93
C ASP A 38 3.85 -7.00 2.37
N GLU A 39 4.10 -7.12 1.08
CA GLU A 39 5.07 -6.29 0.39
C GLU A 39 4.62 -6.07 -1.05
N VAL A 40 4.71 -4.84 -1.52
CA VAL A 40 4.44 -4.52 -2.93
C VAL A 40 5.67 -4.87 -3.77
N THR A 41 5.44 -5.37 -4.99
CA THR A 41 6.51 -5.74 -5.91
C THR A 41 7.33 -4.53 -6.33
N THR A 42 6.67 -3.43 -6.65
CA THR A 42 7.32 -2.16 -7.05
C THR A 42 6.75 -1.04 -6.21
N LEU A 43 7.62 -0.31 -5.54
CA LEU A 43 7.25 0.82 -4.70
C LEU A 43 7.13 2.09 -5.56
N ILE A 44 5.93 2.68 -5.61
CA ILE A 44 5.65 3.92 -6.34
C ILE A 44 5.43 5.08 -5.37
N THR A 45 4.72 4.84 -4.27
CA THR A 45 4.47 5.85 -3.24
C THR A 45 5.06 5.39 -1.92
N PRO A 46 5.97 6.17 -1.31
CA PRO A 46 6.51 5.82 0.00
C PRO A 46 5.40 5.74 1.05
N GLY A 47 5.44 4.71 1.89
CA GLY A 47 4.43 4.52 2.94
C GLY A 47 4.30 5.69 3.90
N LYS A 48 5.38 6.45 4.11
CA LYS A 48 5.37 7.66 4.94
C LYS A 48 4.47 8.78 4.41
N SER A 49 4.17 8.76 3.10
CA SER A 49 3.33 9.77 2.44
C SER A 49 1.83 9.45 2.52
N VAL A 50 1.45 8.29 3.01
CA VAL A 50 0.06 7.86 3.11
C VAL A 50 -0.37 7.85 4.57
N ASP A 51 -1.37 8.63 4.90
CA ASP A 51 -1.85 8.76 6.28
C ASP A 51 -2.93 7.74 6.62
N VAL A 52 -3.85 7.49 5.70
CA VAL A 52 -5.04 6.65 5.94
C VAL A 52 -5.33 5.78 4.72
N ILE A 53 -5.67 4.52 4.98
CA ILE A 53 -6.22 3.60 3.98
C ILE A 53 -7.61 3.18 4.44
N VAL A 54 -8.61 3.41 3.60
CA VAL A 54 -10.02 3.09 3.87
C VAL A 54 -10.44 1.88 3.05
N THR A 55 -10.95 0.87 3.73
CA THR A 55 -11.54 -0.32 3.12
C THR A 55 -12.93 -0.59 3.70
N GLU A 56 -13.69 -1.47 3.06
CA GLU A 56 -15.00 -1.91 3.56
C GLU A 56 -14.92 -2.71 4.87
N TYR A 57 -13.73 -3.20 5.24
CA TYR A 57 -13.51 -3.96 6.48
C TYR A 57 -12.93 -3.13 7.63
N GLY A 58 -12.54 -1.91 7.37
CA GLY A 58 -11.98 -1.01 8.37
C GLY A 58 -11.03 0.01 7.77
N VAL A 59 -10.55 0.88 8.64
CA VAL A 59 -9.68 1.99 8.29
C VAL A 59 -8.34 1.80 8.97
N ALA A 60 -7.26 1.78 8.20
CA ALA A 60 -5.90 1.72 8.72
C ALA A 60 -5.27 3.11 8.70
N VAL A 61 -4.69 3.51 9.82
CA VAL A 61 -4.00 4.79 9.98
C VAL A 61 -2.51 4.55 10.09
N ASN A 62 -1.72 5.39 9.43
CA ASN A 62 -0.27 5.31 9.52
C ASN A 62 0.16 5.45 10.99
N PRO A 63 1.03 4.56 11.51
CA PRO A 63 1.56 4.66 12.87
C PRO A 63 2.25 5.99 13.19
N ASN A 64 2.69 6.74 12.18
CA ASN A 64 3.27 8.06 12.35
C ASN A 64 2.23 9.15 12.68
N ARG A 65 0.94 8.83 12.62
CA ARG A 65 -0.17 9.75 12.88
C ARG A 65 -1.09 9.21 14.00
N PRO A 66 -0.59 9.01 15.23
CA PRO A 66 -1.38 8.46 16.33
C PRO A 66 -2.55 9.38 16.73
N GLU A 67 -2.40 10.68 16.61
CA GLU A 67 -3.45 11.66 16.88
C GLU A 67 -4.66 11.48 15.95
N LEU A 68 -4.40 11.13 14.71
CA LEU A 68 -5.44 10.90 13.71
C LEU A 68 -6.21 9.60 14.00
N ALA A 69 -5.50 8.55 14.38
CA ALA A 69 -6.11 7.29 14.80
C ALA A 69 -7.03 7.47 16.01
N GLU A 70 -6.60 8.24 16.99
CA GLU A 70 -7.40 8.56 18.17
C GLU A 70 -8.67 9.36 17.82
N ARG A 71 -8.53 10.39 16.98
CA ARG A 71 -9.66 11.21 16.54
C ARG A 71 -10.70 10.40 15.77
N LEU A 72 -10.25 9.53 14.86
CA LEU A 72 -11.14 8.67 14.08
C LEU A 72 -11.85 7.64 14.98
N SER A 73 -11.15 7.05 15.93
CA SER A 73 -11.75 6.12 16.90
C SER A 73 -12.82 6.80 17.75
N LYS A 74 -12.56 8.02 18.25
CA LYS A 74 -13.52 8.83 18.99
C LYS A 74 -14.76 9.21 18.15
N ALA A 75 -14.59 9.37 16.86
CA ALA A 75 -15.68 9.65 15.92
C ALA A 75 -16.52 8.41 15.56
N GLY A 76 -16.19 7.23 16.09
CA GLY A 76 -16.91 5.99 15.82
C GLY A 76 -16.43 5.24 14.56
N VAL A 77 -15.32 5.63 13.97
CA VAL A 77 -14.73 4.94 12.83
C VAL A 77 -14.01 3.68 13.31
N LYS A 78 -14.21 2.56 12.60
CA LYS A 78 -13.52 1.31 12.90
C LYS A 78 -12.05 1.40 12.45
N VAL A 79 -11.18 1.81 13.35
CA VAL A 79 -9.74 1.86 13.12
C VAL A 79 -9.13 0.50 13.44
N VAL A 80 -8.38 -0.05 12.49
CA VAL A 80 -7.70 -1.35 12.61
C VAL A 80 -6.24 -1.22 12.16
N ASP A 81 -5.42 -2.17 12.55
CA ASP A 81 -4.05 -2.29 12.04
C ASP A 81 -4.09 -2.77 10.57
N ILE A 82 -3.21 -2.25 9.73
CA ILE A 82 -3.11 -2.67 8.34
C ILE A 82 -2.81 -4.17 8.20
N LYS A 83 -2.10 -4.75 9.16
CA LYS A 83 -1.85 -6.20 9.22
C LYS A 83 -3.13 -7.00 9.41
N THR A 84 -4.09 -6.47 10.15
CA THR A 84 -5.42 -7.08 10.31
C THR A 84 -6.15 -7.15 8.96
N LEU A 85 -6.06 -6.10 8.16
CA LEU A 85 -6.64 -6.08 6.80
C LEU A 85 -5.94 -7.06 5.88
N ARG A 86 -4.62 -7.15 5.94
CA ARG A 86 -3.84 -8.14 5.20
C ARG A 86 -4.25 -9.57 5.55
N ASP A 87 -4.34 -9.87 6.83
CA ASP A 87 -4.71 -11.20 7.33
C ASP A 87 -6.14 -11.56 6.94
N LYS A 88 -7.05 -10.59 6.96
CA LYS A 88 -8.41 -10.75 6.49
C LYS A 88 -8.45 -11.11 5.01
N ALA A 89 -7.69 -10.42 4.18
CA ALA A 89 -7.58 -10.72 2.75
C ALA A 89 -7.05 -12.14 2.52
N SER A 90 -5.98 -12.52 3.22
CA SER A 90 -5.39 -13.86 3.14
C SER A 90 -6.34 -14.96 3.60
N SER A 91 -7.18 -14.68 4.60
CA SER A 91 -8.18 -15.65 5.08
C SER A 91 -9.29 -15.95 4.05
N ILE A 92 -9.55 -15.00 3.16
CA ILE A 92 -10.59 -15.13 2.14
C ILE A 92 -10.07 -15.83 0.88
N ILE A 93 -8.88 -15.42 0.38
CA ILE A 93 -8.37 -15.85 -0.92
C ILE A 93 -7.00 -16.55 -0.88
N GLY A 94 -6.43 -16.70 0.30
CA GLY A 94 -5.08 -17.23 0.46
C GLY A 94 -4.01 -16.22 0.04
N THR A 95 -2.75 -16.68 0.01
CA THR A 95 -1.61 -15.89 -0.45
C THR A 95 -1.45 -16.08 -1.96
N PRO A 96 -1.49 -15.02 -2.77
CA PRO A 96 -1.31 -15.16 -4.22
C PRO A 96 0.12 -15.61 -4.56
N ASP A 97 0.25 -16.36 -5.65
CA ASP A 97 1.55 -16.76 -6.19
C ASP A 97 2.36 -15.53 -6.59
N LYS A 98 3.68 -15.62 -6.37
CA LYS A 98 4.60 -14.58 -6.83
C LYS A 98 4.74 -14.64 -8.35
N LEU A 99 4.70 -13.48 -8.98
CA LEU A 99 4.99 -13.39 -10.42
C LEU A 99 6.46 -13.75 -10.69
N PRO A 100 6.75 -14.43 -11.83
CA PRO A 100 8.11 -14.83 -12.19
C PRO A 100 8.89 -13.63 -12.75
N PHE A 101 9.32 -12.72 -11.87
CA PHE A 101 10.15 -11.60 -12.26
C PHE A 101 11.57 -12.07 -12.59
N GLY A 102 12.10 -11.58 -13.72
CA GLY A 102 13.49 -11.79 -14.11
C GLY A 102 14.44 -10.79 -13.46
N ASP A 103 15.73 -10.90 -13.82
CA ASP A 103 16.76 -10.02 -13.26
C ASP A 103 16.92 -8.70 -14.04
N LYS A 104 16.43 -8.66 -15.27
CA LYS A 104 16.56 -7.50 -16.14
C LYS A 104 15.71 -6.33 -15.65
N THR A 105 16.33 -5.19 -15.42
CA THR A 105 15.65 -3.94 -15.11
C THR A 105 15.12 -3.31 -16.40
N VAL A 106 13.82 -3.10 -16.48
CA VAL A 106 13.15 -2.50 -17.67
C VAL A 106 12.66 -1.08 -17.41
N GLY A 107 12.67 -0.64 -16.16
CA GLY A 107 12.26 0.71 -15.80
C GLY A 107 12.78 1.09 -14.42
N VAL A 108 12.70 2.36 -14.12
CA VAL A 108 13.14 2.93 -12.84
C VAL A 108 12.03 3.82 -12.30
N VAL A 109 11.73 3.68 -11.01
CA VAL A 109 10.82 4.57 -10.30
C VAL A 109 11.66 5.65 -9.62
N MET A 110 11.45 6.90 -10.01
CA MET A 110 12.22 8.04 -9.51
C MET A 110 11.35 8.93 -8.63
N ASN A 111 11.95 9.44 -7.56
CA ASN A 111 11.39 10.56 -6.81
C ASN A 111 11.48 11.86 -7.63
N ARG A 112 10.68 12.85 -7.28
CA ARG A 112 10.72 14.19 -7.91
C ARG A 112 12.08 14.91 -7.76
N ASP A 113 12.88 14.54 -6.77
CA ASP A 113 14.23 15.06 -6.56
C ASP A 113 15.30 14.38 -7.46
N GLY A 114 14.88 13.41 -8.28
CA GLY A 114 15.75 12.64 -9.17
C GLY A 114 16.38 11.41 -8.53
N SER A 115 16.16 11.14 -7.24
CA SER A 115 16.63 9.92 -6.60
C SER A 115 15.82 8.69 -7.03
N VAL A 116 16.49 7.53 -7.10
CA VAL A 116 15.83 6.26 -7.44
C VAL A 116 15.13 5.71 -6.21
N MET A 117 13.83 5.44 -6.34
CA MET A 117 13.03 4.82 -5.29
C MET A 117 13.00 3.29 -5.40
N ASP A 118 12.81 2.79 -6.60
CA ASP A 118 12.72 1.37 -6.90
C ASP A 118 13.01 1.11 -8.39
N VAL A 119 13.08 -0.16 -8.77
CA VAL A 119 13.27 -0.59 -10.16
C VAL A 119 12.13 -1.51 -10.58
N ILE A 120 11.81 -1.49 -11.86
CA ILE A 120 10.83 -2.38 -12.47
C ILE A 120 11.58 -3.51 -13.16
N LYS A 121 11.29 -4.74 -12.77
CA LYS A 121 11.88 -5.94 -13.34
C LYS A 121 11.03 -6.50 -14.47
N SER A 122 11.68 -7.13 -15.45
CA SER A 122 10.99 -7.87 -16.51
C SER A 122 10.19 -9.04 -15.96
N ILE A 123 9.13 -9.43 -16.65
CA ILE A 123 8.41 -10.68 -16.37
C ILE A 123 8.89 -11.71 -17.38
N GLY A 124 9.41 -12.84 -16.86
CA GLY A 124 9.95 -13.92 -17.69
C GLY A 124 11.30 -13.60 -18.33
N GLU A 125 11.72 -14.49 -19.21
CA GLU A 125 12.95 -14.34 -19.99
C GLU A 125 12.60 -13.63 -21.32
N TYR A 126 12.77 -12.34 -21.36
CA TYR A 126 12.73 -11.56 -22.58
C TYR A 126 13.99 -10.72 -22.74
#